data_79af14f1b26ba436ad8165ac145c2e69
#
_entry.id   79af14f1b26ba436ad8165ac145c2e69
#
_cell.length_a   1.000
_cell.length_b   1.000
_cell.length_c   1.000
_cell.angle_alpha   90.00
_cell.angle_beta   90.00
_cell.angle_gamma   90.00
#
_symmetry.space_group_name_H-M   'P 1'
#
loop_
_entity.id
_entity.type
_entity.pdbx_description
1 polymer ?
#
loop_
_entity_poly.entity_id
_entity_poly.type
_entity_poly.pdbx_seq_one_letter_code
_entity_poly.pdbx_strand_id
1 'polypeptide(L)'
;MFHAVSPAVPTEATERVTALAKQEGWDLVVFDAGEFGNEEYRRNPVNRCFHCKQSLYGSIRRKTTATILSGTNLDDLGEYRPGLDAARHFGVRHPYVEAGISKAGVRLLATRLGLGELADLPAAPCLASRVETGIRIEAASLRFIHQVERLLQRDLNPPVVRCRIRREAVVVELDPWTLAHLSGEDRHRLSQVILALPEAEAVIVPQGLIRYETYRLGSAFLR
;
A
#
# COMPACT_ATOMS: atom_id res chain seq x y z
N MET A 1 7.94 16.82 -9.23
CA MET A 1 7.19 15.85 -8.40
C MET A 1 8.12 14.71 -8.01
N PHE A 2 7.97 14.09 -6.82
CA PHE A 2 8.82 12.97 -6.39
C PHE A 2 7.95 11.72 -6.16
N HIS A 3 8.35 10.60 -6.77
CA HIS A 3 7.71 9.30 -6.58
C HIS A 3 8.75 8.27 -6.12
N ALA A 4 8.60 7.78 -4.90
CA ALA A 4 9.49 6.74 -4.39
C ALA A 4 9.00 5.35 -4.82
N VAL A 5 9.93 4.52 -5.27
CA VAL A 5 9.70 3.12 -5.64
C VAL A 5 10.41 2.19 -4.67
N SER A 6 9.78 1.07 -4.37
CA SER A 6 10.34 -0.02 -3.58
C SER A 6 9.47 -1.27 -3.73
N PRO A 7 9.88 -2.43 -3.19
CA PRO A 7 9.01 -3.62 -3.15
C PRO A 7 7.65 -3.40 -2.46
N ALA A 8 7.49 -2.34 -1.64
CA ALA A 8 6.23 -2.01 -0.99
C ALA A 8 5.24 -1.24 -1.89
N VAL A 9 5.68 -0.75 -3.06
CA VAL A 9 4.87 0.01 -4.00
C VAL A 9 4.47 -0.91 -5.16
N PRO A 10 3.15 -1.13 -5.40
CA PRO A 10 2.70 -1.90 -6.56
C PRO A 10 3.21 -1.29 -7.87
N THR A 11 3.62 -2.11 -8.81
CA THR A 11 4.16 -1.67 -10.12
C THR A 11 3.16 -0.78 -10.85
N GLU A 12 1.88 -1.13 -10.83
CA GLU A 12 0.80 -0.39 -11.48
C GLU A 12 0.61 1.02 -10.90
N ALA A 13 0.98 1.23 -9.63
CA ALA A 13 0.95 2.57 -9.04
C ALA A 13 2.04 3.47 -9.65
N THR A 14 3.23 2.93 -9.87
CA THR A 14 4.35 3.64 -10.52
C THR A 14 4.04 3.92 -11.99
N GLU A 15 3.52 2.92 -12.72
CA GLU A 15 3.12 3.07 -14.11
C GLU A 15 2.06 4.17 -14.28
N ARG A 16 1.03 4.18 -13.42
CA ARG A 16 -0.02 5.22 -13.41
C ARG A 16 0.55 6.61 -13.16
N VAL A 17 1.39 6.78 -12.15
CA VAL A 17 2.00 8.08 -11.84
C VAL A 17 2.87 8.56 -13.00
N THR A 18 3.63 7.66 -13.63
CA THR A 18 4.49 7.99 -14.76
C THR A 18 3.66 8.41 -15.99
N ALA A 19 2.58 7.68 -16.29
CA ALA A 19 1.69 8.00 -17.39
C ALA A 19 1.02 9.37 -17.20
N LEU A 20 0.51 9.62 -15.99
CA LEU A 20 -0.10 10.92 -15.64
C LEU A 20 0.91 12.06 -15.70
N ALA A 21 2.10 11.89 -15.15
CA ALA A 21 3.13 12.90 -15.21
C ALA A 21 3.46 13.30 -16.66
N LYS A 22 3.50 12.31 -17.56
CA LYS A 22 3.70 12.57 -19.00
C LYS A 22 2.51 13.30 -19.63
N GLN A 23 1.28 12.89 -19.30
CA GLN A 23 0.06 13.49 -19.82
C GLN A 23 -0.09 14.94 -19.38
N GLU A 24 0.15 15.23 -18.10
CA GLU A 24 -0.01 16.54 -17.48
C GLU A 24 1.23 17.44 -17.60
N GLY A 25 2.32 16.94 -18.19
CA GLY A 25 3.59 17.67 -18.31
C GLY A 25 4.28 17.92 -16.97
N TRP A 26 4.10 17.04 -15.98
CA TRP A 26 4.73 17.18 -14.67
C TRP A 26 6.20 16.72 -14.69
N ASP A 27 7.08 17.51 -14.09
CA ASP A 27 8.47 17.09 -13.84
C ASP A 27 8.48 16.04 -12.73
N LEU A 28 8.67 14.76 -13.11
CA LEU A 28 8.63 13.59 -12.24
C LEU A 28 10.02 13.00 -12.03
N VAL A 29 10.44 12.93 -10.77
CA VAL A 29 11.64 12.19 -10.34
C VAL A 29 11.21 10.89 -9.66
N VAL A 30 11.51 9.75 -10.30
CA VAL A 30 11.33 8.41 -9.73
C VAL A 30 12.64 7.98 -9.06
N PHE A 31 12.58 7.51 -7.81
CA PHE A 31 13.78 7.18 -7.03
C PHE A 31 13.50 6.13 -5.94
N ASP A 32 14.53 5.43 -5.49
CA ASP A 32 14.49 4.59 -4.29
C ASP A 32 14.70 5.46 -3.06
N ALA A 33 13.77 5.41 -2.11
CA ALA A 33 13.87 6.14 -0.84
C ALA A 33 14.80 5.46 0.17
N GLY A 34 15.17 4.19 -0.05
CA GLY A 34 16.10 3.43 0.78
C GLY A 34 15.51 2.86 2.06
N GLU A 35 14.18 2.81 2.22
CA GLU A 35 13.55 2.29 3.44
C GLU A 35 13.82 0.80 3.65
N PHE A 36 14.07 0.02 2.58
CA PHE A 36 14.49 -1.38 2.70
C PHE A 36 15.90 -1.58 3.25
N GLY A 37 16.75 -0.55 3.23
CA GLY A 37 18.02 -0.50 3.95
C GLY A 37 17.85 -0.13 5.44
N ASN A 38 16.67 0.31 5.86
CA ASN A 38 16.38 0.70 7.24
C ASN A 38 15.85 -0.50 8.04
N GLU A 39 16.67 -1.00 8.96
CA GLU A 39 16.33 -2.15 9.80
C GLU A 39 15.09 -1.91 10.67
N GLU A 40 14.93 -0.69 11.21
CA GLU A 40 13.76 -0.34 12.01
C GLU A 40 12.45 -0.39 11.21
N TYR A 41 12.49 -0.05 9.91
CA TYR A 41 11.35 -0.26 9.02
C TYR A 41 11.09 -1.76 8.80
N ARG A 42 12.13 -2.53 8.50
CA ARG A 42 12.01 -3.97 8.18
C ARG A 42 11.54 -4.81 9.35
N ARG A 43 11.83 -4.43 10.59
CA ARG A 43 11.29 -5.07 11.80
C ARG A 43 9.78 -4.97 11.92
N ASN A 44 9.16 -4.13 11.11
CA ASN A 44 7.71 -3.93 11.03
C ASN A 44 7.05 -3.60 12.38
N PRO A 45 7.55 -2.60 13.11
CA PRO A 45 6.90 -2.14 14.32
C PRO A 45 5.55 -1.46 14.01
N VAL A 46 4.73 -1.24 15.03
CA VAL A 46 3.43 -0.55 14.87
C VAL A 46 3.58 0.84 14.24
N ASN A 47 4.70 1.51 14.47
CA ASN A 47 5.05 2.83 13.92
C ASN A 47 5.92 2.75 12.65
N ARG A 48 5.94 1.62 11.92
CA ARG A 48 6.77 1.43 10.69
C ARG A 48 6.63 2.57 9.68
N CYS A 49 5.43 3.20 9.62
CA CYS A 49 5.18 4.32 8.71
C CYS A 49 6.02 5.56 9.05
N PHE A 50 6.42 5.73 10.31
CA PHE A 50 7.36 6.76 10.71
C PHE A 50 8.72 6.53 10.06
N HIS A 51 9.29 5.32 10.18
CA HIS A 51 10.59 4.96 9.61
C HIS A 51 10.59 5.02 8.08
N CYS A 52 9.50 4.56 7.43
CA CYS A 52 9.31 4.69 5.98
C CYS A 52 9.32 6.18 5.56
N LYS A 53 8.57 7.04 6.24
CA LYS A 53 8.49 8.47 5.92
C LYS A 53 9.78 9.22 6.25
N GLN A 54 10.52 8.82 7.28
CA GLN A 54 11.87 9.34 7.52
C GLN A 54 12.80 9.08 6.34
N SER A 55 12.83 7.85 5.83
CA SER A 55 13.64 7.49 4.66
C SER A 55 13.20 8.30 3.43
N LEU A 56 11.89 8.39 3.18
CA LEU A 56 11.32 9.14 2.07
C LEU A 56 11.70 10.63 2.11
N TYR A 57 11.35 11.33 3.19
CA TYR A 57 11.58 12.76 3.28
C TYR A 57 13.05 13.11 3.38
N GLY A 58 13.85 12.29 4.05
CA GLY A 58 15.30 12.44 4.07
C GLY A 58 15.91 12.31 2.68
N SER A 59 15.45 11.35 1.87
CA SER A 59 15.92 11.19 0.49
C SER A 59 15.48 12.34 -0.43
N ILE A 60 14.26 12.85 -0.28
CA ILE A 60 13.79 14.04 -1.02
C ILE A 60 14.61 15.27 -0.61
N ARG A 61 14.86 15.46 0.69
CA ARG A 61 15.61 16.63 1.19
C ARG A 61 17.05 16.69 0.65
N ARG A 62 17.66 15.54 0.37
CA ARG A 62 18.98 15.49 -0.32
C ARG A 62 18.93 15.92 -1.79
N LYS A 63 17.74 15.91 -2.41
CA LYS A 63 17.54 16.24 -3.83
C LYS A 63 17.04 17.66 -4.06
N THR A 64 16.47 18.31 -3.04
CA THR A 64 15.91 19.65 -3.17
C THR A 64 15.92 20.40 -1.84
N THR A 65 16.11 21.72 -1.93
CA THR A 65 15.95 22.67 -0.81
C THR A 65 14.55 23.25 -0.74
N ALA A 66 13.71 23.03 -1.76
CA ALA A 66 12.35 23.53 -1.81
C ALA A 66 11.47 22.95 -0.69
N THR A 67 10.37 23.63 -0.39
CA THR A 67 9.37 23.13 0.56
C THR A 67 8.75 21.83 0.06
N ILE A 68 8.82 20.78 0.87
CA ILE A 68 8.18 19.49 0.55
C ILE A 68 6.68 19.61 0.89
N LEU A 69 5.85 19.23 -0.07
CA LEU A 69 4.40 19.15 0.10
C LEU A 69 3.95 17.70 0.09
N SER A 70 2.92 17.36 0.86
CA SER A 70 2.27 16.04 0.82
C SER A 70 0.76 16.16 0.69
N GLY A 71 0.13 15.11 0.12
CA GLY A 71 -1.31 15.03 -0.10
C GLY A 71 -2.13 14.64 1.14
N THR A 72 -1.59 14.78 2.35
CA THR A 72 -2.34 14.58 3.60
C THR A 72 -3.55 15.52 3.63
N ASN A 73 -4.73 15.00 3.98
CA ASN A 73 -5.99 15.74 4.07
C ASN A 73 -6.55 15.70 5.50
N LEU A 74 -7.70 16.36 5.75
CA LEU A 74 -8.26 16.44 7.10
C LEU A 74 -8.60 15.09 7.72
N ASP A 75 -9.11 14.13 6.94
CA ASP A 75 -9.53 12.84 7.48
C ASP A 75 -8.33 12.03 8.00
N ASP A 76 -7.13 12.31 7.47
CA ASP A 76 -5.90 11.65 7.91
C ASP A 76 -5.46 12.06 9.33
N LEU A 77 -5.95 13.19 9.86
CA LEU A 77 -5.60 13.68 11.19
C LEU A 77 -6.35 12.96 12.31
N GLY A 78 -7.50 12.35 12.01
CA GLY A 78 -8.31 11.59 12.97
C GLY A 78 -7.81 10.17 13.24
N GLU A 79 -6.78 9.70 12.52
CA GLU A 79 -6.26 8.35 12.62
C GLU A 79 -4.84 8.32 13.22
N TYR A 80 -4.47 7.15 13.77
CA TYR A 80 -3.07 6.93 14.17
C TYR A 80 -2.16 6.84 12.94
N ARG A 81 -1.46 7.92 12.64
CA ARG A 81 -0.57 8.05 11.48
C ARG A 81 0.83 8.51 11.88
N PRO A 82 1.67 7.58 12.36
CA PRO A 82 3.04 7.91 12.78
C PRO A 82 3.90 8.56 11.69
N GLY A 83 3.53 8.41 10.43
CA GLY A 83 4.17 9.12 9.31
C GLY A 83 4.02 10.66 9.36
N LEU A 84 3.02 11.20 10.07
CA LEU A 84 2.86 12.64 10.27
C LEU A 84 3.93 13.22 11.19
N ASP A 85 4.42 12.44 12.15
CA ASP A 85 5.53 12.86 13.01
C ASP A 85 6.83 12.99 12.20
N ALA A 86 7.08 12.06 11.29
CA ALA A 86 8.20 12.18 10.34
C ALA A 86 8.03 13.41 9.43
N ALA A 87 6.83 13.66 8.92
CA ALA A 87 6.55 14.83 8.10
C ALA A 87 6.86 16.13 8.86
N ARG A 88 6.42 16.24 10.12
CA ARG A 88 6.72 17.40 11.00
C ARG A 88 8.22 17.58 11.19
N HIS A 89 8.97 16.51 11.40
CA HIS A 89 10.43 16.54 11.57
C HIS A 89 11.17 17.14 10.36
N PHE A 90 10.65 16.88 9.15
CA PHE A 90 11.24 17.39 7.90
C PHE A 90 10.60 18.71 7.41
N GLY A 91 9.72 19.34 8.18
CA GLY A 91 9.04 20.57 7.79
C GLY A 91 8.15 20.41 6.54
N VAL A 92 7.54 19.22 6.39
CA VAL A 92 6.62 18.96 5.27
C VAL A 92 5.31 19.70 5.51
N ARG A 93 4.83 20.41 4.50
CA ARG A 93 3.53 21.08 4.54
C ARG A 93 2.43 20.20 3.96
N HIS A 94 1.22 20.44 4.41
CA HIS A 94 0.02 19.71 4.03
C HIS A 94 -1.05 20.66 3.49
N PRO A 95 -0.98 21.10 2.21
CA PRO A 95 -1.86 22.13 1.67
C PRO A 95 -3.35 21.83 1.84
N TYR A 96 -3.76 20.55 1.72
CA TYR A 96 -5.17 20.18 1.91
C TYR A 96 -5.62 20.35 3.37
N VAL A 97 -4.76 20.04 4.34
CA VAL A 97 -5.04 20.29 5.77
C VAL A 97 -5.12 21.78 6.04
N GLU A 98 -4.15 22.55 5.53
CA GLU A 98 -4.09 24.01 5.69
C GLU A 98 -5.32 24.71 5.10
N ALA A 99 -5.87 24.18 4.00
CA ALA A 99 -7.08 24.67 3.34
C ALA A 99 -8.39 24.05 3.88
N GLY A 100 -8.34 23.23 4.91
CA GLY A 100 -9.53 22.59 5.48
C GLY A 100 -10.21 21.57 4.56
N ILE A 101 -9.45 20.91 3.66
CA ILE A 101 -9.98 20.01 2.64
C ILE A 101 -9.93 18.54 3.11
N SER A 102 -11.10 17.90 3.12
CA SER A 102 -11.28 16.47 3.39
C SER A 102 -10.95 15.60 2.18
N LYS A 103 -10.91 14.28 2.34
CA LYS A 103 -10.76 13.33 1.24
C LYS A 103 -11.85 13.47 0.17
N ALA A 104 -13.10 13.71 0.58
CA ALA A 104 -14.19 13.99 -0.34
C ALA A 104 -13.94 15.26 -1.15
N GLY A 105 -13.43 16.31 -0.49
CA GLY A 105 -13.02 17.55 -1.15
C GLY A 105 -11.91 17.35 -2.18
N VAL A 106 -10.88 16.55 -1.85
CA VAL A 106 -9.79 16.21 -2.80
C VAL A 106 -10.34 15.50 -4.04
N ARG A 107 -11.26 14.55 -3.87
CA ARG A 107 -11.91 13.85 -5.00
C ARG A 107 -12.72 14.80 -5.87
N LEU A 108 -13.51 15.68 -5.26
CA LEU A 108 -14.27 16.69 -5.98
C LEU A 108 -13.35 17.63 -6.78
N LEU A 109 -12.23 18.06 -6.21
CA LEU A 109 -11.23 18.86 -6.90
C LEU A 109 -10.63 18.10 -8.09
N ALA A 110 -10.26 16.83 -7.91
CA ALA A 110 -9.74 15.98 -8.99
C ALA A 110 -10.73 15.90 -10.16
N THR A 111 -12.02 15.65 -9.89
CA THR A 111 -13.06 15.63 -10.91
C THR A 111 -13.18 16.98 -11.64
N ARG A 112 -13.19 18.10 -10.90
CA ARG A 112 -13.29 19.45 -11.49
C ARG A 112 -12.08 19.84 -12.35
N LEU A 113 -10.92 19.27 -12.05
CA LEU A 113 -9.68 19.49 -12.80
C LEU A 113 -9.50 18.50 -13.96
N GLY A 114 -10.54 17.71 -14.30
CA GLY A 114 -10.47 16.75 -15.39
C GLY A 114 -9.72 15.45 -15.04
N LEU A 115 -9.40 15.21 -13.77
CA LEU A 115 -8.71 14.01 -13.26
C LEU A 115 -9.72 13.00 -12.69
N GLY A 116 -10.88 12.85 -13.33
CA GLY A 116 -12.00 12.05 -12.82
C GLY A 116 -11.65 10.60 -12.53
N GLU A 117 -10.85 9.98 -13.39
CA GLU A 117 -10.38 8.59 -13.15
C GLU A 117 -9.60 8.45 -11.84
N LEU A 118 -8.85 9.48 -11.43
CA LEU A 118 -8.13 9.49 -10.15
C LEU A 118 -9.06 9.69 -8.96
N ALA A 119 -10.15 10.46 -9.15
CA ALA A 119 -11.12 10.71 -8.10
C ALA A 119 -11.80 9.42 -7.63
N ASP A 120 -12.01 8.48 -8.53
CA ASP A 120 -12.72 7.21 -8.29
C ASP A 120 -11.81 6.08 -7.81
N LEU A 121 -10.49 6.28 -7.80
CA LEU A 121 -9.57 5.24 -7.35
C LEU A 121 -9.81 4.85 -5.88
N PRO A 122 -9.85 3.55 -5.59
CA PRO A 122 -9.93 3.08 -4.22
C PRO A 122 -8.65 3.42 -3.44
N ALA A 123 -8.73 3.41 -2.11
CA ALA A 123 -7.55 3.56 -1.27
C ALA A 123 -6.56 2.42 -1.54
N ALA A 124 -5.32 2.78 -1.89
CA ALA A 124 -4.25 1.85 -2.23
C ALA A 124 -3.08 1.96 -1.20
N PRO A 125 -3.25 1.44 0.01
CA PRO A 125 -2.16 1.40 0.98
C PRO A 125 -1.01 0.51 0.46
N CYS A 126 0.23 0.81 0.86
CA CYS A 126 1.42 0.06 0.43
C CYS A 126 1.32 -1.43 0.79
N LEU A 127 2.00 -2.30 0.05
CA LEU A 127 1.98 -3.76 0.27
C LEU A 127 2.44 -4.17 1.67
N ALA A 128 3.34 -3.40 2.30
CA ALA A 128 3.78 -3.66 3.67
C ALA A 128 2.63 -3.66 4.69
N SER A 129 1.49 -3.01 4.38
CA SER A 129 0.30 -3.06 5.23
C SER A 129 -0.39 -4.44 5.29
N ARG A 130 0.01 -5.37 4.42
CA ARG A 130 -0.48 -6.75 4.39
C ARG A 130 0.32 -7.68 5.30
N VAL A 131 1.47 -7.24 5.79
CA VAL A 131 2.30 -8.02 6.70
C VAL A 131 1.93 -7.66 8.13
N GLU A 132 1.59 -8.68 8.94
CA GLU A 132 1.21 -8.49 10.35
C GLU A 132 2.36 -7.84 11.13
N THR A 133 2.02 -6.90 12.00
CA THR A 133 2.98 -6.17 12.85
C THR A 133 3.89 -7.14 13.60
N GLY A 134 5.21 -6.88 13.56
CA GLY A 134 6.23 -7.72 14.16
C GLY A 134 6.71 -8.90 13.30
N ILE A 135 6.06 -9.17 12.15
CA ILE A 135 6.64 -10.03 11.11
C ILE A 135 7.52 -9.15 10.23
N ARG A 136 8.76 -9.58 10.01
CA ARG A 136 9.73 -8.85 9.22
C ARG A 136 9.24 -8.60 7.80
N ILE A 137 9.41 -7.38 7.31
CA ILE A 137 9.10 -7.01 5.93
C ILE A 137 10.25 -7.46 5.03
N GLU A 138 9.97 -8.42 4.15
CA GLU A 138 10.90 -8.92 3.15
C GLU A 138 10.40 -8.62 1.74
N ALA A 139 11.32 -8.29 0.83
CA ALA A 139 10.96 -7.99 -0.56
C ALA A 139 10.24 -9.16 -1.25
N ALA A 140 10.67 -10.39 -0.98
CA ALA A 140 10.02 -11.59 -1.51
C ALA A 140 8.58 -11.73 -1.02
N SER A 141 8.33 -11.48 0.27
CA SER A 141 6.98 -11.50 0.85
C SER A 141 6.05 -10.47 0.20
N LEU A 142 6.56 -9.27 -0.11
CA LEU A 142 5.76 -8.25 -0.77
C LEU A 142 5.49 -8.58 -2.24
N ARG A 143 6.45 -9.18 -2.95
CA ARG A 143 6.22 -9.69 -4.30
C ARG A 143 5.17 -10.80 -4.31
N PHE A 144 5.24 -11.75 -3.37
CA PHE A 144 4.22 -12.78 -3.20
C PHE A 144 2.82 -12.18 -3.00
N ILE A 145 2.68 -11.26 -2.03
CA ILE A 145 1.41 -10.55 -1.79
C ILE A 145 0.88 -9.92 -3.08
N HIS A 146 1.74 -9.21 -3.80
CA HIS A 146 1.35 -8.53 -5.04
C HIS A 146 0.89 -9.50 -6.12
N GLN A 147 1.62 -10.61 -6.31
CA GLN A 147 1.25 -11.65 -7.28
C GLN A 147 -0.08 -12.31 -6.93
N VAL A 148 -0.31 -12.64 -5.65
CA VAL A 148 -1.59 -13.20 -5.19
C VAL A 148 -2.74 -12.21 -5.42
N GLU A 149 -2.58 -10.93 -5.03
CA GLU A 149 -3.63 -9.91 -5.24
C GLU A 149 -3.92 -9.72 -6.74
N ARG A 150 -2.91 -9.72 -7.61
CA ARG A 150 -3.09 -9.65 -9.07
C ARG A 150 -3.77 -10.88 -9.66
N LEU A 151 -3.36 -12.08 -9.24
CA LEU A 151 -3.98 -13.32 -9.67
C LEU A 151 -5.47 -13.34 -9.34
N LEU A 152 -5.81 -13.04 -8.10
CA LEU A 152 -7.20 -13.02 -7.65
C LEU A 152 -8.01 -11.90 -8.30
N GLN A 153 -7.40 -10.74 -8.54
CA GLN A 153 -8.05 -9.65 -9.26
C GLN A 153 -8.37 -10.05 -10.71
N ARG A 154 -7.46 -10.75 -11.39
CA ARG A 154 -7.67 -11.24 -12.75
C ARG A 154 -8.75 -12.32 -12.82
N ASP A 155 -8.72 -13.27 -11.89
CA ASP A 155 -9.54 -14.50 -11.99
C ASP A 155 -10.95 -14.31 -11.40
N LEU A 156 -11.12 -13.43 -10.40
CA LEU A 156 -12.38 -13.21 -9.70
C LEU A 156 -12.95 -11.80 -9.88
N ASN A 157 -12.10 -10.84 -10.28
CA ASN A 157 -12.43 -9.42 -10.39
C ASN A 157 -13.22 -8.87 -9.18
N PRO A 158 -12.76 -9.10 -7.94
CA PRO A 158 -13.49 -8.67 -6.75
C PRO A 158 -13.37 -7.16 -6.55
N PRO A 159 -14.37 -6.48 -5.97
CA PRO A 159 -14.27 -5.07 -5.58
C PRO A 159 -13.11 -4.78 -4.63
N VAL A 160 -12.74 -5.75 -3.81
CA VAL A 160 -11.56 -5.67 -2.93
C VAL A 160 -10.94 -7.04 -2.73
N VAL A 161 -9.61 -7.09 -2.82
CA VAL A 161 -8.79 -8.25 -2.46
C VAL A 161 -7.60 -7.78 -1.63
N ARG A 162 -7.24 -8.53 -0.58
CA ARG A 162 -6.02 -8.34 0.21
C ARG A 162 -5.43 -9.70 0.56
N CYS A 163 -4.17 -9.90 0.22
CA CYS A 163 -3.40 -11.06 0.66
C CYS A 163 -2.56 -10.66 1.87
N ARG A 164 -2.82 -11.27 3.03
CA ARG A 164 -2.10 -10.94 4.28
C ARG A 164 -1.20 -12.06 4.73
N ILE A 165 0.00 -11.70 5.13
CA ILE A 165 0.92 -12.60 5.81
C ILE A 165 0.73 -12.41 7.31
N ARG A 166 0.22 -13.45 7.96
CA ARG A 166 0.03 -13.53 9.41
C ARG A 166 0.93 -14.60 10.01
N ARG A 167 1.09 -14.62 11.32
CA ARG A 167 1.95 -15.60 12.02
C ARG A 167 1.55 -17.05 11.74
N GLU A 168 0.27 -17.31 11.59
CA GLU A 168 -0.28 -18.67 11.49
C GLU A 168 -0.72 -19.06 10.09
N ALA A 169 -0.92 -18.10 9.18
CA ALA A 169 -1.46 -18.37 7.85
C ALA A 169 -1.20 -17.22 6.87
N VAL A 170 -1.30 -17.52 5.59
CA VAL A 170 -1.64 -16.52 4.58
C VAL A 170 -3.16 -16.38 4.55
N VAL A 171 -3.65 -15.16 4.66
CA VAL A 171 -5.09 -14.87 4.66
C VAL A 171 -5.46 -14.06 3.43
N VAL A 172 -6.34 -14.60 2.60
CA VAL A 172 -6.97 -13.91 1.48
C VAL A 172 -8.26 -13.28 1.97
N GLU A 173 -8.28 -11.95 2.06
CA GLU A 173 -9.49 -11.20 2.41
C GLU A 173 -10.18 -10.72 1.12
N LEU A 174 -11.47 -11.03 0.99
CA LEU A 174 -12.33 -10.65 -0.14
C LEU A 174 -13.59 -9.92 0.39
N ASP A 175 -14.25 -9.19 -0.49
CA ASP A 175 -15.57 -8.65 -0.16
C ASP A 175 -16.56 -9.79 0.15
N PRO A 176 -17.63 -9.51 0.93
CA PRO A 176 -18.56 -10.55 1.37
C PRO A 176 -19.24 -11.31 0.23
N TRP A 177 -19.55 -10.61 -0.87
CA TRP A 177 -20.25 -11.21 -2.01
C TRP A 177 -19.34 -12.21 -2.74
N THR A 178 -18.13 -11.80 -3.13
CA THR A 178 -17.16 -12.67 -3.77
C THR A 178 -16.83 -13.88 -2.90
N LEU A 179 -16.60 -13.67 -1.60
CA LEU A 179 -16.30 -14.75 -0.66
C LEU A 179 -17.42 -15.77 -0.53
N ALA A 180 -18.69 -15.32 -0.52
CA ALA A 180 -19.87 -16.19 -0.42
C ALA A 180 -20.09 -17.06 -1.67
N HIS A 181 -19.63 -16.57 -2.85
CA HIS A 181 -19.76 -17.29 -4.12
C HIS A 181 -18.57 -18.22 -4.43
N LEU A 182 -17.53 -18.23 -3.62
CA LEU A 182 -16.42 -19.18 -3.73
C LEU A 182 -16.80 -20.51 -3.07
N SER A 183 -16.93 -21.56 -3.87
CA SER A 183 -17.11 -22.91 -3.38
C SER A 183 -15.88 -23.43 -2.63
N GLY A 184 -16.00 -24.55 -1.93
CA GLY A 184 -14.85 -25.25 -1.33
C GLY A 184 -13.82 -25.70 -2.37
N GLU A 185 -14.28 -26.13 -3.53
CA GLU A 185 -13.45 -26.55 -4.66
C GLU A 185 -12.68 -25.37 -5.26
N ASP A 186 -13.34 -24.20 -5.45
CA ASP A 186 -12.66 -22.99 -5.91
C ASP A 186 -11.56 -22.55 -4.95
N ARG A 187 -11.84 -22.55 -3.64
CA ARG A 187 -10.84 -22.19 -2.61
C ARG A 187 -9.65 -23.16 -2.64
N HIS A 188 -9.92 -24.45 -2.80
CA HIS A 188 -8.87 -25.45 -2.92
C HIS A 188 -8.00 -25.20 -4.16
N ARG A 189 -8.62 -25.04 -5.33
CA ARG A 189 -7.94 -24.76 -6.60
C ARG A 189 -7.09 -23.49 -6.52
N LEU A 190 -7.66 -22.38 -6.02
CA LEU A 190 -6.95 -21.11 -5.86
C LEU A 190 -5.77 -21.27 -4.88
N SER A 191 -5.95 -21.99 -3.78
CA SER A 191 -4.86 -22.26 -2.84
C SER A 191 -3.71 -23.00 -3.47
N GLN A 192 -3.98 -24.02 -4.31
CA GLN A 192 -2.93 -24.73 -5.05
C GLN A 192 -2.16 -23.80 -6.00
N VAL A 193 -2.86 -22.92 -6.73
CA VAL A 193 -2.22 -21.96 -7.64
C VAL A 193 -1.37 -20.96 -6.85
N ILE A 194 -1.85 -20.46 -5.72
CA ILE A 194 -1.13 -19.53 -4.84
C ILE A 194 0.15 -20.20 -4.29
N LEU A 195 0.05 -21.45 -3.83
CA LEU A 195 1.20 -22.18 -3.29
C LEU A 195 2.24 -22.55 -4.36
N ALA A 196 1.84 -22.59 -5.63
CA ALA A 196 2.74 -22.81 -6.76
C ALA A 196 3.49 -21.55 -7.24
N LEU A 197 3.20 -20.37 -6.68
CA LEU A 197 3.92 -19.14 -7.02
C LEU A 197 5.39 -19.24 -6.56
N PRO A 198 6.36 -18.75 -7.35
CA PRO A 198 7.80 -18.85 -7.03
C PRO A 198 8.16 -18.29 -5.65
N GLU A 199 7.52 -17.21 -5.25
CA GLU A 199 7.77 -16.55 -3.96
C GLU A 199 7.05 -17.23 -2.78
N ALA A 200 6.22 -18.22 -2.99
CA ALA A 200 5.51 -18.91 -1.90
C ALA A 200 6.49 -19.58 -0.92
N GLU A 201 7.62 -20.10 -1.40
CA GLU A 201 8.67 -20.71 -0.56
C GLU A 201 9.34 -19.68 0.37
N ALA A 202 9.44 -18.42 -0.06
CA ALA A 202 10.04 -17.34 0.73
C ALA A 202 9.10 -16.83 1.83
N VAL A 203 7.81 -17.11 1.69
CA VAL A 203 6.80 -16.83 2.71
C VAL A 203 6.66 -18.09 3.54
N ILE A 204 7.25 -18.10 4.75
CA ILE A 204 7.07 -19.20 5.70
C ILE A 204 5.59 -19.28 6.06
N VAL A 205 4.85 -20.04 5.26
CA VAL A 205 3.46 -20.37 5.57
C VAL A 205 3.51 -21.62 6.43
N PRO A 206 3.24 -21.52 7.74
CA PRO A 206 3.16 -22.71 8.55
C PRO A 206 2.16 -23.68 7.92
N GLN A 207 2.61 -24.86 7.51
CA GLN A 207 1.79 -25.97 6.97
C GLN A 207 1.04 -25.68 5.66
N GLY A 208 1.44 -24.67 4.86
CA GLY A 208 0.76 -24.33 3.60
C GLY A 208 -0.68 -23.84 3.77
N LEU A 209 -1.01 -23.30 4.93
CA LEU A 209 -2.38 -22.91 5.27
C LEU A 209 -2.75 -21.57 4.64
N ILE A 210 -3.69 -21.60 3.69
CA ILE A 210 -4.35 -20.41 3.14
C ILE A 210 -5.76 -20.37 3.67
N ARG A 211 -6.12 -19.24 4.29
CA ARG A 211 -7.48 -18.95 4.78
C ARG A 211 -8.15 -17.92 3.91
N TYR A 212 -9.46 -18.02 3.76
CA TYR A 212 -10.28 -17.06 3.04
C TYR A 212 -11.23 -16.40 4.04
N GLU A 213 -11.14 -15.07 4.16
CA GLU A 213 -11.88 -14.30 5.15
C GLU A 213 -12.55 -13.08 4.52
N THR A 214 -13.57 -12.55 5.20
CA THR A 214 -14.19 -11.29 4.79
C THR A 214 -13.25 -10.11 5.06
N TYR A 215 -13.08 -9.25 4.06
CA TYR A 215 -12.31 -8.02 4.19
C TYR A 215 -12.90 -7.12 5.29
N ARG A 216 -12.03 -6.60 6.15
CA ARG A 216 -12.35 -5.62 7.18
C ARG A 216 -11.46 -4.40 7.05
N LEU A 217 -12.05 -3.22 6.99
CA LEU A 217 -11.30 -1.97 7.00
C LEU A 217 -10.50 -1.87 8.32
N GLY A 218 -9.23 -1.46 8.22
CA GLY A 218 -8.36 -1.31 9.40
C GLY A 218 -7.69 -2.58 9.90
N SER A 219 -7.93 -3.76 9.31
CA SER A 219 -7.31 -5.04 9.70
C SER A 219 -5.79 -5.11 9.50
N ALA A 220 -5.17 -4.05 8.98
CA ALA A 220 -3.71 -3.95 8.80
C ALA A 220 -2.95 -3.76 10.13
N PHE A 221 -3.61 -3.26 11.16
CA PHE A 221 -3.02 -2.93 12.46
C PHE A 221 -3.71 -3.77 13.54
N LEU A 222 -3.51 -5.09 13.51
CA LEU A 222 -3.88 -5.93 14.63
C LEU A 222 -2.88 -5.64 15.77
N ARG A 223 -3.41 -5.22 16.91
CA ARG A 223 -2.69 -5.08 18.17
C ARG A 223 -2.82 -6.37 18.96
#